data_000142e36d8272fd272b507a778e94e3
#
_entry.id   000142e36d8272fd272b507a778e94e3
#
_cell.length_a   1.000
_cell.length_b   1.000
_cell.length_c   1.000
_cell.angle_alpha   90.00
_cell.angle_beta   90.00
_cell.angle_gamma   90.00
#
_symmetry.space_group_name_H-M   'P 1'
#
loop_
_entity.id
_entity.type
_entity.pdbx_description
1 polymer ?
#
loop_
_entity_poly.entity_id
_entity_poly.type
_entity_poly.pdbx_seq_one_letter_code
_entity_poly.pdbx_strand_id
1 'polypeptide(L)'
;MSTNVSRIKTRFEERLKAGKTLLIPYITAGDPEPEITVPLMHGMVEAGADIIELGVPFSDPMAEGPVIQRAMERALKYGTSLTDVLNMVAEFRKTDPDTPVVVMGYLNPIEVMGYSEFAENAANAGVDGVLTVDIPPEEAEIYIKDFKNKGLDAIFLVAPTTNEERMKLISHAGGGFIYYVSVKGVTGAGHLNTDEVSDKVEQIKTFADLPVGVGFGINDADSAQRIAKVADAVVVGSAIVKRIEANAGNSDKIKTEVCGFIKELRNAIDSI
;
A
#
# COMPACT_ATOMS: atom_id res chain seq x y z
N MET A 1 11.65 26.58 9.19
CA MET A 1 11.01 25.63 8.26
C MET A 1 11.50 24.26 8.68
N SER A 2 10.69 23.48 9.38
CA SER A 2 11.01 22.09 9.69
C SER A 2 10.94 21.32 8.37
N THR A 3 12.05 20.79 7.89
CA THR A 3 12.07 19.83 6.79
C THR A 3 11.39 18.56 7.33
N ASN A 4 10.09 18.44 7.05
CA ASN A 4 9.34 17.23 7.40
C ASN A 4 9.93 16.09 6.56
N VAL A 5 10.80 15.29 7.13
CA VAL A 5 11.39 14.14 6.44
C VAL A 5 10.28 13.10 6.30
N SER A 6 10.02 12.63 5.07
CA SER A 6 9.01 11.61 4.81
C SER A 6 9.31 10.33 5.61
N ARG A 7 8.33 9.84 6.39
CA ARG A 7 8.45 8.57 7.12
C ARG A 7 8.68 7.40 6.17
N ILE A 8 8.07 7.42 4.97
CA ILE A 8 8.27 6.40 3.93
C ILE A 8 9.74 6.37 3.54
N LYS A 9 10.31 7.54 3.18
CA LYS A 9 11.73 7.65 2.78
C LYS A 9 12.64 7.16 3.90
N THR A 10 12.45 7.63 5.13
CA THR A 10 13.25 7.22 6.30
C THR A 10 13.19 5.69 6.49
N ARG A 11 12.00 5.09 6.41
CA ARG A 11 11.82 3.65 6.59
C ARG A 11 12.55 2.85 5.50
N PHE A 12 12.48 3.28 4.23
CA PHE A 12 13.23 2.65 3.14
C PHE A 12 14.74 2.78 3.36
N GLU A 13 15.24 3.97 3.67
CA GLU A 13 16.67 4.21 3.91
C GLU A 13 17.23 3.34 5.05
N GLU A 14 16.52 3.25 6.17
CA GLU A 14 16.92 2.44 7.32
C GLU A 14 16.98 0.95 6.97
N ARG A 15 15.93 0.42 6.33
CA ARG A 15 15.84 -1.00 6.01
C ARG A 15 16.84 -1.41 4.93
N LEU A 16 16.93 -0.65 3.84
CA LEU A 16 17.83 -0.94 2.74
C LEU A 16 19.30 -0.80 3.16
N LYS A 17 19.63 0.18 4.02
CA LYS A 17 20.97 0.31 4.62
C LYS A 17 21.34 -0.89 5.49
N ALA A 18 20.37 -1.52 6.12
CA ALA A 18 20.55 -2.75 6.88
C ALA A 18 20.54 -4.01 6.00
N GLY A 19 20.47 -3.87 4.66
CA GLY A 19 20.38 -4.99 3.71
C GLY A 19 19.06 -5.74 3.79
N LYS A 20 17.97 -5.08 4.17
CA LYS A 20 16.67 -5.71 4.40
C LYS A 20 15.59 -5.14 3.49
N THR A 21 14.78 -6.02 2.91
CA THR A 21 13.60 -5.68 2.11
C THR A 21 12.41 -5.35 3.03
N LEU A 22 11.62 -4.34 2.64
CA LEU A 22 10.43 -3.94 3.38
C LEU A 22 9.25 -4.89 3.14
N LEU A 23 8.35 -4.98 4.14
CA LEU A 23 7.07 -5.68 4.04
C LEU A 23 5.93 -4.67 4.19
N ILE A 24 5.07 -4.59 3.18
CA ILE A 24 3.94 -3.67 3.07
C ILE A 24 2.65 -4.47 2.98
N PRO A 25 1.98 -4.78 4.11
CA PRO A 25 0.66 -5.40 4.08
C PRO A 25 -0.42 -4.39 3.72
N TYR A 26 -1.39 -4.84 2.90
CA TYR A 26 -2.62 -4.13 2.57
C TYR A 26 -3.80 -4.72 3.34
N ILE A 27 -4.65 -3.84 3.85
CA ILE A 27 -5.99 -4.17 4.34
C ILE A 27 -7.00 -3.13 3.85
N THR A 28 -8.27 -3.51 3.70
CA THR A 28 -9.36 -2.58 3.43
C THR A 28 -9.87 -2.01 4.76
N ALA A 29 -9.90 -0.68 4.90
CA ALA A 29 -10.43 -0.03 6.10
C ALA A 29 -11.91 -0.37 6.29
N GLY A 30 -12.29 -0.75 7.50
CA GLY A 30 -13.67 -1.13 7.82
C GLY A 30 -14.04 -2.56 7.47
N ASP A 31 -13.10 -3.39 6.97
CA ASP A 31 -13.33 -4.79 6.65
C ASP A 31 -12.87 -5.72 7.79
N PRO A 32 -13.74 -6.62 8.32
CA PRO A 32 -15.16 -6.82 8.02
C PRO A 32 -16.08 -5.86 8.80
N GLU A 33 -15.54 -5.11 9.75
CA GLU A 33 -16.19 -4.09 10.58
C GLU A 33 -15.19 -2.99 10.97
N PRO A 34 -15.62 -1.73 11.13
CA PRO A 34 -14.70 -0.59 11.35
C PRO A 34 -13.79 -0.73 12.57
N GLU A 35 -14.29 -1.29 13.65
CA GLU A 35 -13.62 -1.37 14.96
C GLU A 35 -12.35 -2.22 14.94
N ILE A 36 -12.21 -3.14 13.99
CA ILE A 36 -11.04 -4.01 13.91
C ILE A 36 -9.85 -3.33 13.23
N THR A 37 -10.08 -2.30 12.41
CA THR A 37 -9.05 -1.73 11.54
C THR A 37 -7.84 -1.24 12.34
N VAL A 38 -8.02 -0.35 13.30
CA VAL A 38 -6.90 0.21 14.09
C VAL A 38 -6.19 -0.84 14.94
N PRO A 39 -6.89 -1.72 15.71
CA PRO A 39 -6.25 -2.84 16.39
C PRO A 39 -5.46 -3.78 15.49
N LEU A 40 -5.94 -4.00 14.25
CA LEU A 40 -5.25 -4.84 13.27
C LEU A 40 -4.00 -4.15 12.72
N MET A 41 -4.05 -2.83 12.45
CA MET A 41 -2.87 -2.05 12.05
C MET A 41 -1.75 -2.18 13.08
N HIS A 42 -2.03 -2.00 14.37
CA HIS A 42 -1.04 -2.20 15.44
C HIS A 42 -0.49 -3.63 15.47
N GLY A 43 -1.37 -4.62 15.37
CA GLY A 43 -0.96 -6.03 15.34
C GLY A 43 -0.06 -6.36 14.13
N MET A 44 -0.32 -5.75 12.96
CA MET A 44 0.52 -5.91 11.77
C MET A 44 1.92 -5.32 11.97
N VAL A 45 2.03 -4.14 12.61
CA VAL A 45 3.33 -3.53 12.95
C VAL A 45 4.10 -4.41 13.93
N GLU A 46 3.47 -4.87 15.00
CA GLU A 46 4.06 -5.80 15.97
C GLU A 46 4.55 -7.11 15.31
N ALA A 47 3.85 -7.56 14.24
CA ALA A 47 4.21 -8.76 13.48
C ALA A 47 5.32 -8.53 12.45
N GLY A 48 5.74 -7.28 12.20
CA GLY A 48 6.87 -6.93 11.35
C GLY A 48 6.53 -6.22 10.04
N ALA A 49 5.36 -5.58 9.94
CA ALA A 49 5.07 -4.65 8.85
C ALA A 49 5.96 -3.41 8.95
N ASP A 50 6.52 -2.97 7.83
CA ASP A 50 7.35 -1.76 7.74
C ASP A 50 6.53 -0.53 7.33
N ILE A 51 5.53 -0.71 6.48
CA ILE A 51 4.58 0.31 6.01
C ILE A 51 3.22 -0.36 5.98
N ILE A 52 2.15 0.36 6.31
CA ILE A 52 0.77 -0.12 6.16
C ILE A 52 0.15 0.52 4.93
N GLU A 53 -0.43 -0.29 4.05
CA GLU A 53 -1.28 0.17 2.96
C GLU A 53 -2.75 -0.02 3.37
N LEU A 54 -3.47 1.11 3.50
CA LEU A 54 -4.85 1.15 3.98
C LEU A 54 -5.80 1.52 2.83
N GLY A 55 -6.59 0.55 2.39
CA GLY A 55 -7.54 0.70 1.28
C GLY A 55 -8.80 1.48 1.70
N VAL A 56 -9.16 2.50 0.92
CA VAL A 56 -10.42 3.23 1.05
C VAL A 56 -11.53 2.45 0.34
N PRO A 57 -12.61 2.08 1.03
CA PRO A 57 -13.73 1.40 0.38
C PRO A 57 -14.36 2.26 -0.71
N PHE A 58 -14.68 1.63 -1.84
CA PHE A 58 -15.31 2.29 -2.98
C PHE A 58 -16.33 1.34 -3.64
N SER A 59 -17.44 1.89 -4.14
CA SER A 59 -18.54 1.10 -4.71
C SER A 59 -18.22 0.46 -6.05
N ASP A 60 -17.29 1.08 -6.81
CA ASP A 60 -17.00 0.71 -8.20
C ASP A 60 -15.51 0.39 -8.40
N PRO A 61 -14.93 -0.59 -7.68
CA PRO A 61 -13.50 -0.82 -7.62
C PRO A 61 -12.98 -1.59 -8.83
N MET A 62 -13.02 -0.95 -10.00
CA MET A 62 -12.74 -1.56 -11.32
C MET A 62 -11.31 -2.11 -11.48
N ALA A 63 -10.35 -1.59 -10.74
CA ALA A 63 -8.96 -2.06 -10.78
C ALA A 63 -8.69 -3.26 -9.86
N GLU A 64 -9.63 -3.57 -8.95
CA GLU A 64 -9.44 -4.57 -7.92
C GLU A 64 -9.95 -5.95 -8.32
N GLY A 65 -9.27 -6.98 -7.81
CA GLY A 65 -9.74 -8.35 -7.93
C GLY A 65 -10.90 -8.68 -6.96
N PRO A 66 -11.61 -9.80 -7.19
CA PRO A 66 -12.84 -10.13 -6.46
C PRO A 66 -12.67 -10.25 -4.94
N VAL A 67 -11.48 -10.53 -4.45
CA VAL A 67 -11.19 -10.61 -3.01
C VAL A 67 -11.26 -9.24 -2.37
N ILE A 68 -10.63 -8.24 -2.99
CA ILE A 68 -10.62 -6.86 -2.50
C ILE A 68 -12.00 -6.22 -2.71
N GLN A 69 -12.66 -6.51 -3.85
CA GLN A 69 -14.03 -6.03 -4.10
C GLN A 69 -14.99 -6.45 -2.97
N ARG A 70 -14.96 -7.73 -2.56
CA ARG A 70 -15.81 -8.21 -1.44
C ARG A 70 -15.44 -7.59 -0.10
N ALA A 71 -14.15 -7.27 0.13
CA ALA A 71 -13.74 -6.53 1.33
C ALA A 71 -14.33 -5.11 1.35
N MET A 72 -14.27 -4.41 0.21
CA MET A 72 -14.89 -3.09 0.06
C MET A 72 -16.41 -3.16 0.26
N GLU A 73 -17.08 -4.16 -0.32
CA GLU A 73 -18.51 -4.40 -0.10
C GLU A 73 -18.86 -4.62 1.38
N ARG A 74 -18.02 -5.36 2.14
CA ARG A 74 -18.24 -5.55 3.58
C ARG A 74 -18.09 -4.25 4.35
N ALA A 75 -17.03 -3.48 4.07
CA ALA A 75 -16.78 -2.19 4.70
C ALA A 75 -17.88 -1.15 4.39
N LEU A 76 -18.39 -1.12 3.15
CA LEU A 76 -19.45 -0.20 2.73
C LEU A 76 -20.80 -0.50 3.39
N LYS A 77 -21.04 -1.71 3.92
CA LYS A 77 -22.24 -2.01 4.71
C LYS A 77 -22.35 -1.16 5.98
N TYR A 78 -21.20 -0.73 6.50
CA TYR A 78 -21.08 0.17 7.65
C TYR A 78 -21.01 1.64 7.26
N GLY A 79 -21.05 1.95 5.95
CA GLY A 79 -20.92 3.31 5.44
C GLY A 79 -19.52 3.88 5.56
N THR A 80 -18.49 3.04 5.68
CA THR A 80 -17.09 3.48 5.81
C THR A 80 -16.67 4.38 4.65
N SER A 81 -16.39 5.63 4.95
CA SER A 81 -16.05 6.70 4.01
C SER A 81 -14.56 7.03 4.04
N LEU A 82 -14.09 7.86 3.09
CA LEU A 82 -12.72 8.42 3.11
C LEU A 82 -12.45 9.17 4.43
N THR A 83 -13.42 9.94 4.94
CA THR A 83 -13.28 10.64 6.22
C THR A 83 -13.08 9.67 7.38
N ASP A 84 -13.79 8.55 7.41
CA ASP A 84 -13.62 7.52 8.44
C ASP A 84 -12.24 6.88 8.36
N VAL A 85 -11.74 6.63 7.16
CA VAL A 85 -10.38 6.10 6.95
C VAL A 85 -9.32 7.08 7.50
N LEU A 86 -9.45 8.38 7.23
CA LEU A 86 -8.54 9.38 7.79
C LEU A 86 -8.63 9.44 9.32
N ASN A 87 -9.83 9.30 9.90
CA ASN A 87 -10.02 9.21 11.35
C ASN A 87 -9.35 7.96 11.94
N MET A 88 -9.41 6.81 11.26
CA MET A 88 -8.72 5.59 11.67
C MET A 88 -7.19 5.78 11.67
N VAL A 89 -6.64 6.46 10.67
CA VAL A 89 -5.21 6.82 10.66
C VAL A 89 -4.88 7.75 11.83
N ALA A 90 -5.68 8.78 12.09
CA ALA A 90 -5.47 9.69 13.22
C ALA A 90 -5.54 8.96 14.57
N GLU A 91 -6.42 7.96 14.71
CA GLU A 91 -6.48 7.13 15.91
C GLU A 91 -5.23 6.25 16.06
N PHE A 92 -4.80 5.59 14.98
CA PHE A 92 -3.57 4.81 14.95
C PHE A 92 -2.35 5.64 15.38
N ARG A 93 -2.26 6.89 14.91
CA ARG A 93 -1.16 7.83 15.23
C ARG A 93 -1.05 8.21 16.69
N LYS A 94 -2.08 8.04 17.50
CA LYS A 94 -2.01 8.35 18.94
C LYS A 94 -0.98 7.49 19.68
N THR A 95 -0.72 6.30 19.18
CA THR A 95 0.19 5.33 19.82
C THR A 95 1.31 4.83 18.91
N ASP A 96 1.24 5.10 17.60
CA ASP A 96 2.31 4.80 16.63
C ASP A 96 2.65 6.05 15.79
N PRO A 97 3.65 6.84 16.19
CA PRO A 97 4.07 8.03 15.44
C PRO A 97 5.00 7.72 14.26
N ASP A 98 5.54 6.50 14.16
CA ASP A 98 6.71 6.20 13.33
C ASP A 98 6.41 5.34 12.10
N THR A 99 5.42 4.43 12.16
CA THR A 99 5.12 3.52 11.06
C THR A 99 4.44 4.28 9.92
N PRO A 100 5.00 4.30 8.69
CA PRO A 100 4.34 4.96 7.56
C PRO A 100 2.99 4.32 7.22
N VAL A 101 2.01 5.17 6.86
CA VAL A 101 0.70 4.74 6.37
C VAL A 101 0.47 5.34 4.99
N VAL A 102 0.20 4.47 4.02
CA VAL A 102 -0.21 4.81 2.66
C VAL A 102 -1.71 4.58 2.54
N VAL A 103 -2.44 5.59 2.11
CA VAL A 103 -3.86 5.45 1.78
C VAL A 103 -3.99 5.11 0.29
N MET A 104 -4.62 3.96 -0.02
CA MET A 104 -4.86 3.50 -1.38
C MET A 104 -6.34 3.61 -1.71
N GLY A 105 -6.69 4.23 -2.83
CA GLY A 105 -8.09 4.38 -3.23
C GLY A 105 -8.27 4.89 -4.65
N TYR A 106 -9.48 5.32 -4.93
CA TYR A 106 -9.90 5.88 -6.20
C TYR A 106 -9.99 7.40 -6.14
N LEU A 107 -9.91 8.04 -7.30
CA LEU A 107 -9.91 9.51 -7.39
C LEU A 107 -11.25 10.12 -6.93
N ASN A 108 -12.37 9.48 -7.26
CA ASN A 108 -13.71 10.03 -7.02
C ASN A 108 -13.95 10.48 -5.56
N PRO A 109 -13.66 9.69 -4.50
CA PRO A 109 -13.79 10.15 -3.12
C PRO A 109 -12.90 11.37 -2.79
N ILE A 110 -11.72 11.45 -3.38
CA ILE A 110 -10.78 12.58 -3.19
C ILE A 110 -11.33 13.82 -3.89
N GLU A 111 -11.84 13.69 -5.10
CA GLU A 111 -12.42 14.79 -5.87
C GLU A 111 -13.67 15.36 -5.20
N VAL A 112 -14.54 14.49 -4.65
CA VAL A 112 -15.73 14.91 -3.90
C VAL A 112 -15.36 15.69 -2.64
N MET A 113 -14.28 15.31 -1.94
CA MET A 113 -13.78 16.06 -0.78
C MET A 113 -13.08 17.38 -1.20
N GLY A 114 -12.49 17.40 -2.40
CA GLY A 114 -11.64 18.48 -2.90
C GLY A 114 -10.16 18.22 -2.60
N TYR A 115 -9.29 18.42 -3.60
CA TYR A 115 -7.87 18.03 -3.53
C TYR A 115 -7.10 18.71 -2.39
N SER A 116 -7.27 20.02 -2.23
CA SER A 116 -6.60 20.77 -1.16
C SER A 116 -7.13 20.39 0.23
N GLU A 117 -8.45 20.17 0.37
CA GLU A 117 -9.06 19.76 1.63
C GLU A 117 -8.63 18.33 1.99
N PHE A 118 -8.61 17.42 1.02
CA PHE A 118 -8.10 16.07 1.23
C PHE A 118 -6.63 16.08 1.66
N ALA A 119 -5.76 16.85 0.97
CA ALA A 119 -4.34 16.92 1.31
C ALA A 119 -4.13 17.46 2.74
N GLU A 120 -4.91 18.45 3.17
CA GLU A 120 -4.87 18.97 4.53
C GLU A 120 -5.35 17.95 5.56
N ASN A 121 -6.50 17.33 5.33
CA ASN A 121 -7.08 16.35 6.24
C ASN A 121 -6.20 15.10 6.35
N ALA A 122 -5.64 14.60 5.24
CA ALA A 122 -4.73 13.46 5.22
C ALA A 122 -3.43 13.75 5.98
N ALA A 123 -2.82 14.92 5.77
CA ALA A 123 -1.63 15.33 6.50
C ALA A 123 -1.89 15.50 8.01
N ASN A 124 -3.01 16.10 8.38
CA ASN A 124 -3.42 16.26 9.78
C ASN A 124 -3.71 14.92 10.46
N ALA A 125 -4.27 13.96 9.72
CA ALA A 125 -4.47 12.60 10.19
C ALA A 125 -3.16 11.81 10.34
N GLY A 126 -2.07 12.27 9.72
CA GLY A 126 -0.76 11.63 9.75
C GLY A 126 -0.57 10.56 8.66
N VAL A 127 -1.28 10.67 7.54
CA VAL A 127 -1.00 9.91 6.30
C VAL A 127 0.37 10.33 5.77
N ASP A 128 1.12 9.40 5.19
CA ASP A 128 2.44 9.63 4.62
C ASP A 128 2.45 9.61 3.09
N GLY A 129 1.63 8.76 2.50
CA GLY A 129 1.54 8.62 1.06
C GLY A 129 0.13 8.31 0.60
N VAL A 130 -0.13 8.62 -0.67
CA VAL A 130 -1.42 8.37 -1.32
C VAL A 130 -1.18 7.67 -2.64
N LEU A 131 -1.84 6.53 -2.82
CA LEU A 131 -1.88 5.79 -4.06
C LEU A 131 -3.30 5.89 -4.65
N THR A 132 -3.45 6.63 -5.75
CA THR A 132 -4.71 6.75 -6.47
C THR A 132 -4.65 5.86 -7.72
N VAL A 133 -5.45 4.79 -7.73
CA VAL A 133 -5.30 3.67 -8.68
C VAL A 133 -5.74 4.01 -10.11
N ASP A 134 -6.62 4.98 -10.28
CA ASP A 134 -7.30 5.33 -11.52
C ASP A 134 -6.86 6.67 -12.13
N ILE A 135 -5.81 7.30 -11.59
CA ILE A 135 -5.26 8.52 -12.17
C ILE A 135 -3.88 8.28 -12.79
N PRO A 136 -3.71 8.60 -14.07
CA PRO A 136 -2.43 8.53 -14.74
C PRO A 136 -1.52 9.71 -14.32
N PRO A 137 -0.18 9.55 -14.39
CA PRO A 137 0.75 10.61 -13.99
C PRO A 137 0.61 11.90 -14.82
N GLU A 138 0.10 11.80 -16.04
CA GLU A 138 -0.15 12.92 -16.94
C GLU A 138 -1.26 13.86 -16.44
N GLU A 139 -2.20 13.35 -15.65
CA GLU A 139 -3.33 14.10 -15.08
C GLU A 139 -3.10 14.46 -13.59
N ALA A 140 -2.06 13.89 -13.00
CA ALA A 140 -1.81 14.02 -11.56
C ALA A 140 -1.33 15.41 -11.12
N GLU A 141 -0.91 16.31 -12.04
CA GLU A 141 -0.48 17.68 -11.69
C GLU A 141 -1.52 18.45 -10.87
N ILE A 142 -2.80 18.15 -11.06
CA ILE A 142 -3.92 18.81 -10.38
C ILE A 142 -3.77 18.73 -8.86
N TYR A 143 -3.32 17.60 -8.31
CA TYR A 143 -3.25 17.39 -6.87
C TYR A 143 -1.83 17.20 -6.31
N ILE A 144 -0.84 16.84 -7.14
CA ILE A 144 0.55 16.59 -6.70
C ILE A 144 1.13 17.80 -5.96
N LYS A 145 0.81 19.01 -6.42
CA LYS A 145 1.26 20.23 -5.77
C LYS A 145 0.73 20.36 -4.34
N ASP A 146 -0.55 20.05 -4.15
CA ASP A 146 -1.18 20.10 -2.83
C ASP A 146 -0.61 19.01 -1.91
N PHE A 147 -0.41 17.81 -2.43
CA PHE A 147 0.23 16.71 -1.68
C PHE A 147 1.64 17.09 -1.25
N LYS A 148 2.50 17.54 -2.16
CA LYS A 148 3.88 17.95 -1.87
C LYS A 148 3.94 19.09 -0.85
N ASN A 149 3.03 20.06 -0.93
CA ASN A 149 2.94 21.17 0.01
C ASN A 149 2.59 20.70 1.44
N LYS A 150 1.90 19.58 1.57
CA LYS A 150 1.50 19.00 2.86
C LYS A 150 2.41 17.84 3.30
N GLY A 151 3.44 17.51 2.52
CA GLY A 151 4.41 16.46 2.84
C GLY A 151 3.89 15.04 2.58
N LEU A 152 2.89 14.90 1.71
CA LEU A 152 2.35 13.62 1.26
C LEU A 152 3.10 13.13 0.02
N ASP A 153 3.50 11.87 0.01
CA ASP A 153 4.10 11.22 -1.15
C ASP A 153 3.00 10.72 -2.12
N ALA A 154 3.08 11.10 -3.41
CA ALA A 154 2.21 10.54 -4.44
C ALA A 154 2.83 9.25 -4.98
N ILE A 155 2.19 8.11 -4.74
CA ILE A 155 2.68 6.79 -5.16
C ILE A 155 1.99 6.39 -6.45
N PHE A 156 2.78 5.97 -7.46
CA PHE A 156 2.26 5.58 -8.76
C PHE A 156 2.47 4.10 -9.04
N LEU A 157 1.51 3.56 -9.82
CA LEU A 157 1.54 2.18 -10.32
C LEU A 157 2.35 2.10 -11.62
N VAL A 158 3.22 1.10 -11.70
CA VAL A 158 3.88 0.64 -12.91
C VAL A 158 3.42 -0.77 -13.23
N ALA A 159 2.99 -1.00 -14.47
CA ALA A 159 2.61 -2.31 -14.98
C ALA A 159 3.70 -2.85 -15.95
N PRO A 160 3.68 -4.15 -16.29
CA PRO A 160 4.57 -4.71 -17.30
C PRO A 160 4.54 -3.98 -18.66
N THR A 161 3.38 -3.40 -18.99
CA THR A 161 3.14 -2.66 -20.23
C THR A 161 3.53 -1.19 -20.17
N THR A 162 3.93 -0.66 -19.00
CA THR A 162 4.35 0.74 -18.86
C THR A 162 5.64 0.98 -19.64
N ASN A 163 5.60 1.95 -20.57
CA ASN A 163 6.73 2.33 -21.41
C ASN A 163 7.69 3.29 -20.68
N GLU A 164 8.85 3.54 -21.29
CA GLU A 164 9.93 4.36 -20.71
C GLU A 164 9.52 5.82 -20.47
N GLU A 165 8.77 6.42 -21.40
CA GLU A 165 8.33 7.82 -21.27
C GLU A 165 7.46 7.98 -20.03
N ARG A 166 6.53 7.04 -19.84
CA ARG A 166 5.65 7.04 -18.66
C ARG A 166 6.41 6.76 -17.37
N MET A 167 7.43 5.88 -17.38
CA MET A 167 8.30 5.65 -16.22
C MET A 167 9.05 6.93 -15.81
N LYS A 168 9.52 7.73 -16.76
CA LYS A 168 10.15 9.03 -16.48
C LYS A 168 9.17 10.03 -15.88
N LEU A 169 7.93 10.08 -16.36
CA LEU A 169 6.88 10.92 -15.78
C LEU A 169 6.59 10.52 -14.34
N ILE A 170 6.41 9.22 -14.10
CA ILE A 170 6.20 8.65 -12.75
C ILE A 170 7.36 9.01 -11.81
N SER A 171 8.60 8.86 -12.26
CA SER A 171 9.79 9.21 -11.48
C SER A 171 9.82 10.69 -11.08
N HIS A 172 9.42 11.57 -11.99
CA HIS A 172 9.39 13.02 -11.72
C HIS A 172 8.23 13.45 -10.81
N ALA A 173 7.07 12.89 -11.03
CA ALA A 173 5.83 13.23 -10.33
C ALA A 173 5.74 12.56 -8.95
N GLY A 174 6.23 11.33 -8.83
CA GLY A 174 6.08 10.47 -7.68
C GLY A 174 6.93 10.82 -6.47
N GLY A 175 6.62 10.15 -5.36
CA GLY A 175 7.35 10.18 -4.10
C GLY A 175 7.22 8.84 -3.38
N GLY A 176 7.92 8.69 -2.26
CA GLY A 176 7.90 7.48 -1.45
C GLY A 176 8.52 6.28 -2.15
N PHE A 177 7.76 5.59 -2.97
CA PHE A 177 8.21 4.44 -3.77
C PHE A 177 7.37 4.26 -5.04
N ILE A 178 7.87 3.46 -5.98
CA ILE A 178 7.12 3.02 -7.16
C ILE A 178 6.48 1.67 -6.85
N TYR A 179 5.16 1.57 -7.08
CA TYR A 179 4.45 0.30 -6.93
C TYR A 179 4.41 -0.45 -8.26
N TYR A 180 5.17 -1.54 -8.37
CA TYR A 180 5.15 -2.40 -9.53
C TYR A 180 4.11 -3.53 -9.38
N VAL A 181 3.11 -3.54 -10.26
CA VAL A 181 2.09 -4.59 -10.36
C VAL A 181 2.61 -5.69 -11.27
N SER A 182 3.10 -6.79 -10.72
CA SER A 182 3.91 -7.79 -11.42
C SER A 182 3.16 -8.79 -12.32
N VAL A 183 1.83 -8.76 -12.37
CA VAL A 183 1.04 -9.76 -13.12
C VAL A 183 0.22 -9.12 -14.23
N LYS A 184 0.24 -9.76 -15.42
CA LYS A 184 -0.67 -9.44 -16.52
C LYS A 184 -2.01 -10.12 -16.28
N GLY A 185 -3.04 -9.36 -15.90
CA GLY A 185 -4.42 -9.86 -15.78
C GLY A 185 -4.96 -9.99 -14.36
N VAL A 186 -6.25 -10.29 -14.24
CA VAL A 186 -6.97 -10.45 -12.96
C VAL A 186 -6.38 -11.55 -12.09
N THR A 187 -6.42 -11.29 -10.79
CA THR A 187 -5.98 -12.18 -9.71
C THR A 187 -6.38 -13.63 -9.90
N GLY A 188 -5.38 -14.53 -9.90
CA GLY A 188 -5.60 -16.00 -9.83
C GLY A 188 -4.99 -16.81 -10.96
N ALA A 189 -4.34 -16.22 -11.95
CA ALA A 189 -3.73 -16.91 -13.07
C ALA A 189 -2.20 -16.81 -13.04
N GLY A 190 -1.53 -17.93 -12.83
CA GLY A 190 -0.16 -18.15 -13.21
C GLY A 190 0.90 -17.99 -12.11
N HIS A 191 1.94 -18.79 -12.23
CA HIS A 191 3.14 -18.70 -11.40
C HIS A 191 3.83 -17.35 -11.63
N LEU A 192 4.20 -16.68 -10.52
CA LEU A 192 5.02 -15.48 -10.53
C LEU A 192 6.37 -15.82 -11.18
N ASN A 193 6.66 -15.25 -12.35
CA ASN A 193 7.96 -15.41 -12.99
C ASN A 193 8.93 -14.39 -12.40
N THR A 194 9.78 -14.85 -11.50
CA THR A 194 10.72 -14.00 -10.76
C THR A 194 11.73 -13.32 -11.69
N ASP A 195 12.11 -13.95 -12.80
CA ASP A 195 13.07 -13.39 -13.74
C ASP A 195 12.46 -12.20 -14.50
N GLU A 196 11.23 -12.31 -14.99
CA GLU A 196 10.51 -11.18 -15.59
C GLU A 196 10.30 -10.02 -14.60
N VAL A 197 10.07 -10.33 -13.32
CA VAL A 197 9.96 -9.32 -12.27
C VAL A 197 11.29 -8.63 -12.05
N SER A 198 12.39 -9.38 -11.97
CA SER A 198 13.74 -8.85 -11.82
C SER A 198 14.11 -7.89 -12.94
N ASP A 199 13.94 -8.33 -14.19
CA ASP A 199 14.24 -7.53 -15.38
C ASP A 199 13.45 -6.21 -15.39
N LYS A 200 12.18 -6.26 -15.00
CA LYS A 200 11.33 -5.05 -14.95
C LYS A 200 11.72 -4.13 -13.80
N VAL A 201 12.05 -4.66 -12.63
CA VAL A 201 12.54 -3.86 -11.49
C VAL A 201 13.86 -3.17 -11.86
N GLU A 202 14.80 -3.88 -12.49
CA GLU A 202 16.04 -3.29 -12.99
C GLU A 202 15.75 -2.19 -14.01
N GLN A 203 14.84 -2.44 -14.96
CA GLN A 203 14.43 -1.43 -15.93
C GLN A 203 13.86 -0.18 -15.23
N ILE A 204 12.94 -0.34 -14.25
CA ILE A 204 12.38 0.79 -13.51
C ILE A 204 13.50 1.60 -12.84
N LYS A 205 14.46 0.94 -12.19
CA LYS A 205 15.60 1.57 -11.50
C LYS A 205 16.54 2.33 -12.45
N THR A 206 16.50 2.09 -13.78
CA THR A 206 17.25 2.91 -14.74
C THR A 206 16.60 4.27 -15.00
N PHE A 207 15.32 4.44 -14.68
CA PHE A 207 14.56 5.66 -14.94
C PHE A 207 14.15 6.41 -13.67
N ALA A 208 14.24 5.76 -12.51
CA ALA A 208 13.77 6.32 -11.25
C ALA A 208 14.74 6.03 -10.12
N ASP A 209 15.00 7.06 -9.30
CA ASP A 209 15.79 6.96 -8.07
C ASP A 209 14.93 6.49 -6.87
N LEU A 210 13.62 6.26 -7.07
CA LEU A 210 12.71 5.80 -6.03
C LEU A 210 12.84 4.28 -5.82
N PRO A 211 12.70 3.80 -4.56
CA PRO A 211 12.61 2.37 -4.29
C PRO A 211 11.44 1.72 -5.03
N VAL A 212 11.51 0.42 -5.29
CA VAL A 212 10.48 -0.33 -6.00
C VAL A 212 9.84 -1.36 -5.07
N GLY A 213 8.55 -1.18 -4.78
CA GLY A 213 7.72 -2.16 -4.11
C GLY A 213 7.01 -3.03 -5.14
N VAL A 214 7.10 -4.35 -4.98
CA VAL A 214 6.43 -5.30 -5.88
C VAL A 214 5.23 -5.91 -5.19
N GLY A 215 4.08 -5.78 -5.83
CA GLY A 215 2.82 -6.37 -5.41
C GLY A 215 2.27 -7.32 -6.47
N PHE A 216 1.22 -8.04 -6.07
CA PHE A 216 0.50 -9.02 -6.86
C PHE A 216 1.13 -10.42 -6.90
N GLY A 217 0.26 -11.43 -6.68
CA GLY A 217 0.66 -12.85 -6.77
C GLY A 217 1.41 -13.39 -5.55
N ILE A 218 1.63 -12.60 -4.51
CA ILE A 218 2.31 -13.01 -3.29
C ILE A 218 1.30 -13.60 -2.33
N ASN A 219 1.36 -14.93 -2.12
CA ASN A 219 0.35 -15.67 -1.36
C ASN A 219 0.92 -16.43 -0.15
N ASP A 220 2.24 -16.59 -0.08
CA ASP A 220 2.95 -17.40 0.90
C ASP A 220 4.39 -16.89 1.14
N ALA A 221 5.07 -17.52 2.08
CA ALA A 221 6.44 -17.22 2.46
C ALA A 221 7.44 -17.38 1.28
N ASP A 222 7.26 -18.42 0.47
CA ASP A 222 8.16 -18.70 -0.66
C ASP A 222 8.07 -17.62 -1.74
N SER A 223 6.86 -17.20 -2.10
CA SER A 223 6.67 -16.11 -3.07
C SER A 223 7.18 -14.78 -2.53
N ALA A 224 6.95 -14.48 -1.24
CA ALA A 224 7.49 -13.28 -0.60
C ALA A 224 9.02 -13.27 -0.60
N GLN A 225 9.66 -14.40 -0.26
CA GLN A 225 11.12 -14.53 -0.27
C GLN A 225 11.71 -14.34 -1.67
N ARG A 226 11.07 -14.93 -2.70
CA ARG A 226 11.54 -14.77 -4.08
C ARG A 226 11.51 -13.31 -4.54
N ILE A 227 10.42 -12.60 -4.24
CA ILE A 227 10.30 -11.18 -4.59
C ILE A 227 11.27 -10.32 -3.79
N ALA A 228 11.47 -10.61 -2.52
CA ALA A 228 12.39 -9.86 -1.67
C ALA A 228 13.86 -9.89 -2.15
N LYS A 229 14.24 -10.87 -2.97
CA LYS A 229 15.59 -10.93 -3.59
C LYS A 229 15.79 -9.91 -4.71
N VAL A 230 14.73 -9.40 -5.30
CA VAL A 230 14.78 -8.55 -6.50
C VAL A 230 14.17 -7.17 -6.31
N ALA A 231 13.36 -6.97 -5.26
CA ALA A 231 12.63 -5.75 -4.99
C ALA A 231 13.07 -5.10 -3.67
N ASP A 232 12.81 -3.81 -3.52
CA ASP A 232 13.09 -3.05 -2.28
C ASP A 232 11.98 -3.24 -1.23
N ALA A 233 10.76 -3.58 -1.69
CA ALA A 233 9.63 -3.91 -0.83
C ALA A 233 8.73 -5.00 -1.43
N VAL A 234 8.09 -5.76 -0.55
CA VAL A 234 7.11 -6.81 -0.85
C VAL A 234 5.74 -6.32 -0.39
N VAL A 235 4.78 -6.16 -1.33
CA VAL A 235 3.42 -5.72 -1.02
C VAL A 235 2.46 -6.90 -1.07
N VAL A 236 1.68 -7.10 0.01
CA VAL A 236 0.81 -8.28 0.16
C VAL A 236 -0.60 -7.84 0.54
N GLY A 237 -1.55 -8.08 -0.36
CA GLY A 237 -2.96 -7.70 -0.15
C GLY A 237 -3.90 -8.89 -0.08
N SER A 238 -4.27 -9.48 -1.21
CA SER A 238 -5.33 -10.50 -1.32
C SER A 238 -5.17 -11.69 -0.37
N ALA A 239 -3.94 -12.11 -0.07
CA ALA A 239 -3.68 -13.20 0.86
C ALA A 239 -4.05 -12.85 2.31
N ILE A 240 -3.89 -11.58 2.70
CA ILE A 240 -4.29 -11.06 4.00
C ILE A 240 -5.81 -10.91 4.05
N VAL A 241 -6.40 -10.27 3.05
CA VAL A 241 -7.86 -10.04 2.98
C VAL A 241 -8.65 -11.34 2.96
N LYS A 242 -8.15 -12.41 2.30
CA LYS A 242 -8.76 -13.75 2.37
C LYS A 242 -8.81 -14.30 3.80
N ARG A 243 -7.79 -14.04 4.63
CA ARG A 243 -7.77 -14.46 6.04
C ARG A 243 -8.78 -13.67 6.88
N ILE A 244 -8.91 -12.39 6.60
CA ILE A 244 -9.96 -11.56 7.21
C ILE A 244 -11.33 -12.10 6.84
N GLU A 245 -11.60 -12.31 5.55
CA GLU A 245 -12.88 -12.86 5.04
C GLU A 245 -13.22 -14.22 5.66
N ALA A 246 -12.26 -15.14 5.72
CA ALA A 246 -12.46 -16.48 6.27
C ALA A 246 -12.79 -16.50 7.78
N ASN A 247 -12.48 -15.44 8.50
CA ASN A 247 -12.69 -15.32 9.93
C ASN A 247 -13.63 -14.15 10.29
N ALA A 248 -14.39 -13.62 9.34
CA ALA A 248 -15.35 -12.54 9.57
C ALA A 248 -16.31 -12.90 10.71
N GLY A 249 -16.53 -11.93 11.63
CA GLY A 249 -17.31 -12.14 12.85
C GLY A 249 -16.51 -12.67 14.07
N ASN A 250 -15.18 -12.84 13.94
CA ASN A 250 -14.31 -13.19 15.05
C ASN A 250 -13.00 -12.38 15.00
N SER A 251 -13.02 -11.20 15.61
CA SER A 251 -11.94 -10.21 15.56
C SER A 251 -10.63 -10.73 16.15
N ASP A 252 -10.67 -11.54 17.23
CA ASP A 252 -9.47 -12.14 17.82
C ASP A 252 -8.81 -13.14 16.89
N LYS A 253 -9.63 -13.93 16.20
CA LYS A 253 -9.13 -14.89 15.22
C LYS A 253 -8.57 -14.21 13.98
N ILE A 254 -9.21 -13.14 13.49
CA ILE A 254 -8.67 -12.32 12.41
C ILE A 254 -7.28 -11.82 12.79
N LYS A 255 -7.14 -11.19 13.96
CA LYS A 255 -5.86 -10.67 14.44
C LYS A 255 -4.81 -11.78 14.53
N THR A 256 -5.13 -12.92 15.10
CA THR A 256 -4.22 -14.05 15.22
C THR A 256 -3.74 -14.56 13.87
N GLU A 257 -4.65 -14.80 12.92
CA GLU A 257 -4.36 -15.36 11.60
C GLU A 257 -3.58 -14.37 10.72
N VAL A 258 -3.96 -13.09 10.73
CA VAL A 258 -3.28 -12.05 9.94
C VAL A 258 -1.89 -11.78 10.50
N CYS A 259 -1.75 -11.55 11.80
CA CYS A 259 -0.44 -11.26 12.41
C CYS A 259 0.50 -12.47 12.33
N GLY A 260 -0.04 -13.69 12.50
CA GLY A 260 0.72 -14.94 12.30
C GLY A 260 1.28 -15.04 10.88
N PHE A 261 0.47 -14.75 9.89
CA PHE A 261 0.88 -14.75 8.49
C PHE A 261 1.92 -13.66 8.17
N ILE A 262 1.72 -12.42 8.66
CA ILE A 262 2.71 -11.34 8.49
C ILE A 262 4.06 -11.72 9.10
N LYS A 263 4.06 -12.32 10.27
CA LYS A 263 5.28 -12.81 10.93
C LYS A 263 5.97 -13.92 10.11
N GLU A 264 5.20 -14.83 9.51
CA GLU A 264 5.72 -15.85 8.59
C GLU A 264 6.41 -15.22 7.38
N LEU A 265 5.73 -14.24 6.73
CA LEU A 265 6.31 -13.49 5.61
C LEU A 265 7.57 -12.74 6.02
N ARG A 266 7.56 -12.06 7.18
CA ARG A 266 8.70 -11.32 7.69
C ARG A 266 9.92 -12.22 7.91
N ASN A 267 9.71 -13.39 8.52
CA ASN A 267 10.77 -14.35 8.74
C ASN A 267 11.38 -14.86 7.41
N ALA A 268 10.54 -15.13 6.42
CA ALA A 268 10.99 -15.57 5.10
C ALA A 268 11.80 -14.48 4.37
N ILE A 269 11.33 -13.24 4.41
CA ILE A 269 12.02 -12.09 3.81
C ILE A 269 13.36 -11.83 4.53
N ASP A 270 13.42 -11.92 5.85
CA ASP A 270 14.64 -11.66 6.62
C ASP A 270 15.68 -12.81 6.58
N SER A 271 15.32 -13.96 6.00
CA SER A 271 16.22 -15.12 5.87
C SER A 271 17.11 -15.07 4.62
N ILE A 272 17.06 -13.96 3.85
CA ILE A 272 17.85 -13.75 2.63
C ILE A 272 19.21 -13.16 3.00
#